data_7daa2fe3d0a5e0b07e81e78b032a55d3
#
_entry.id   7daa2fe3d0a5e0b07e81e78b032a55d3
#
_cell.length_a   1.000
_cell.length_b   1.000
_cell.length_c   1.000
_cell.angle_alpha   90.00
_cell.angle_beta   90.00
_cell.angle_gamma   90.00
#
_symmetry.space_group_name_H-M   'P 1'
#
loop_
_entity.id
_entity.type
_entity.pdbx_description
1 polymer ?
#
loop_
_entity_poly.entity_id
_entity_poly.type
_entity_poly.pdbx_seq_one_letter_code
_entity_poly.pdbx_strand_id
1 'polypeptide(L)'
;MKVITCASYYGSGSSALTDLVAEYSNVKDLSNFEFRFLHDTDGVRDLEYHLVENHNRHNSGHALKRFAKLAHFNEGNFMSKRYSNFFDGNEYGDITAEYINDLTDFKCTGWWFYDLYDKGAKVYYLYQLVNHFFRRIPGQPFKILRNEQTLYSHPTEQEFLNYTKKYISNLLKALNKENKEYLEIDQILPSSNIEQVMKYFEDEIFVFVVDRDPRDIYLSEKYYWKEGVLPTDPEKFCDWFLYCRKAGKGSIEESSRIIKIQFEDLIYKYDETVARVEKAAGLKAELHDKQYTKMNPQRSIVNTRLWEKFPNDHGIKIIEEKLKDYLYDYSEIDIDNVKGIKTNESSIF
;
A
#
# COMPACT_ATOMS: atom_id res chain seq x y z
N MET A 1 17.34 1.59 11.93
CA MET A 1 17.15 1.51 10.47
C MET A 1 16.29 2.68 10.05
N LYS A 2 16.41 3.15 8.82
CA LYS A 2 15.54 4.18 8.27
C LYS A 2 14.66 3.54 7.18
N VAL A 3 13.42 3.99 7.08
CA VAL A 3 12.46 3.46 6.09
C VAL A 3 12.12 4.56 5.08
N ILE A 4 12.13 4.22 3.80
CA ILE A 4 11.64 5.08 2.73
C ILE A 4 10.42 4.40 2.11
N THR A 5 9.34 5.13 1.93
CA THR A 5 8.11 4.62 1.31
C THR A 5 7.48 5.63 0.38
N CYS A 6 6.84 5.14 -0.67
CA CYS A 6 5.89 5.91 -1.44
C CYS A 6 4.48 5.67 -0.92
N ALA A 7 3.77 6.75 -0.59
CA ALA A 7 2.35 6.73 -0.21
C ALA A 7 1.56 7.46 -1.30
N SER A 8 1.59 6.93 -2.51
CA SER A 8 1.16 7.63 -3.72
C SER A 8 -0.23 7.22 -4.18
N TYR A 9 -0.78 7.99 -5.11
CA TYR A 9 -2.05 7.68 -5.74
C TYR A 9 -1.84 6.67 -6.87
N TYR A 10 -2.89 5.89 -7.18
CA TYR A 10 -2.83 4.95 -8.29
C TYR A 10 -2.53 5.67 -9.62
N GLY A 11 -1.60 5.12 -10.36
CA GLY A 11 -1.21 5.65 -11.67
C GLY A 11 -0.31 6.89 -11.66
N SER A 12 0.12 7.36 -10.48
CA SER A 12 0.95 8.56 -10.35
C SER A 12 2.43 8.34 -10.68
N GLY A 13 2.86 7.09 -10.93
CA GLY A 13 4.25 6.80 -11.29
C GLY A 13 5.20 6.72 -10.09
N SER A 14 4.71 6.31 -8.92
CA SER A 14 5.51 6.10 -7.70
C SER A 14 6.70 5.16 -7.93
N SER A 15 6.55 4.16 -8.79
CA SER A 15 7.64 3.25 -9.15
C SER A 15 8.90 3.96 -9.67
N ALA A 16 8.77 5.12 -10.30
CA ALA A 16 9.93 5.88 -10.73
C ALA A 16 10.75 6.42 -9.54
N LEU A 17 10.09 6.76 -8.43
CA LEU A 17 10.77 7.20 -7.22
C LEU A 17 11.37 6.03 -6.45
N THR A 18 10.64 4.91 -6.32
CA THR A 18 11.18 3.70 -5.69
C THR A 18 12.37 3.16 -6.47
N ASP A 19 12.32 3.18 -7.80
CA ASP A 19 13.45 2.85 -8.67
C ASP A 19 14.66 3.79 -8.46
N LEU A 20 14.43 5.10 -8.32
CA LEU A 20 15.49 6.05 -8.00
C LEU A 20 16.16 5.73 -6.66
N VAL A 21 15.36 5.48 -5.62
CA VAL A 21 15.87 5.16 -4.28
C VAL A 21 16.64 3.82 -4.28
N ALA A 22 16.20 2.87 -5.07
CA ALA A 22 16.84 1.56 -5.22
C ALA A 22 18.21 1.60 -5.93
N GLU A 23 18.59 2.75 -6.50
CA GLU A 23 19.92 2.97 -7.10
C GLU A 23 21.02 3.25 -6.07
N TYR A 24 20.65 3.51 -4.80
CA TYR A 24 21.62 3.77 -3.73
C TYR A 24 22.14 2.47 -3.11
N SER A 25 23.46 2.33 -2.97
CA SER A 25 24.09 1.10 -2.49
C SER A 25 23.80 0.77 -1.02
N ASN A 26 23.41 1.76 -0.21
CA ASN A 26 23.03 1.59 1.19
C ASN A 26 21.52 1.38 1.43
N VAL A 27 20.74 1.20 0.36
CA VAL A 27 19.31 0.92 0.39
C VAL A 27 19.06 -0.57 0.10
N LYS A 28 18.21 -1.20 0.90
CA LYS A 28 17.57 -2.47 0.59
C LYS A 28 16.25 -2.16 -0.14
N ASP A 29 16.15 -2.62 -1.36
CA ASP A 29 14.99 -2.45 -2.23
C ASP A 29 14.15 -3.74 -2.27
N LEU A 30 12.83 -3.61 -2.29
CA LEU A 30 11.87 -4.69 -2.41
C LEU A 30 11.15 -4.72 -3.78
N SER A 31 11.75 -4.12 -4.80
CA SER A 31 11.35 -4.22 -6.21
C SER A 31 9.91 -3.77 -6.49
N ASN A 32 9.50 -2.61 -6.00
CA ASN A 32 8.18 -2.00 -6.22
C ASN A 32 6.99 -2.89 -5.76
N PHE A 33 7.24 -3.81 -4.83
CA PHE A 33 6.17 -4.64 -4.28
C PHE A 33 5.42 -3.90 -3.17
N GLU A 34 4.09 -3.79 -3.31
CA GLU A 34 3.25 -3.06 -2.37
C GLU A 34 2.97 -3.85 -1.08
N PHE A 35 3.31 -3.26 0.06
CA PHE A 35 3.05 -3.81 1.40
C PHE A 35 1.94 -3.01 2.11
N ARG A 36 0.69 -3.42 1.95
CA ARG A 36 -0.49 -2.63 2.33
C ARG A 36 -1.17 -3.07 3.62
N PHE A 37 -0.63 -4.04 4.33
CA PHE A 37 -1.26 -4.69 5.49
C PHE A 37 -1.61 -3.74 6.65
N LEU A 38 -1.02 -2.54 6.71
CA LEU A 38 -1.34 -1.56 7.75
C LEU A 38 -2.68 -0.86 7.51
N HIS A 39 -3.05 -0.62 6.26
CA HIS A 39 -4.17 0.24 5.90
C HIS A 39 -5.22 -0.41 4.96
N ASP A 40 -4.97 -1.61 4.45
CA ASP A 40 -6.00 -2.37 3.76
C ASP A 40 -7.12 -2.76 4.73
N THR A 41 -8.31 -3.02 4.17
CA THR A 41 -9.45 -3.53 4.96
C THR A 41 -9.03 -4.79 5.73
N ASP A 42 -9.41 -4.88 6.99
CA ASP A 42 -8.98 -5.90 7.94
C ASP A 42 -7.49 -5.82 8.33
N GLY A 43 -6.79 -4.74 7.95
CA GLY A 43 -5.39 -4.49 8.34
C GLY A 43 -5.25 -3.98 9.77
N VAL A 44 -4.02 -3.51 10.08
CA VAL A 44 -3.69 -3.05 11.44
C VAL A 44 -4.58 -1.87 11.89
N ARG A 45 -4.95 -0.95 10.97
CA ARG A 45 -5.79 0.19 11.30
C ARG A 45 -7.20 -0.25 11.72
N ASP A 46 -7.76 -1.25 11.05
CA ASP A 46 -9.05 -1.83 11.42
C ASP A 46 -8.97 -2.61 12.73
N LEU A 47 -7.83 -3.26 13.00
CA LEU A 47 -7.59 -3.87 14.31
C LEU A 47 -7.64 -2.82 15.43
N GLU A 48 -6.91 -1.70 15.30
CA GLU A 48 -6.95 -0.64 16.30
C GLU A 48 -8.37 -0.17 16.56
N TYR A 49 -9.15 0.08 15.50
CA TYR A 49 -10.53 0.48 15.63
C TYR A 49 -11.35 -0.51 16.44
N HIS A 50 -11.27 -1.81 16.12
CA HIS A 50 -12.09 -2.83 16.77
C HIS A 50 -11.59 -3.27 18.15
N LEU A 51 -10.30 -3.18 18.42
CA LEU A 51 -9.73 -3.60 19.69
C LEU A 51 -9.70 -2.48 20.74
N VAL A 52 -9.53 -1.23 20.28
CA VAL A 52 -9.32 -0.07 21.16
C VAL A 52 -10.51 0.89 21.09
N GLU A 53 -10.80 1.46 19.89
CA GLU A 53 -11.76 2.56 19.76
C GLU A 53 -13.22 2.10 19.90
N ASN A 54 -13.57 0.96 19.31
CA ASN A 54 -14.93 0.40 19.28
C ASN A 54 -14.97 -1.05 19.80
N HIS A 55 -14.33 -1.25 20.95
CA HIS A 55 -14.22 -2.56 21.55
C HIS A 55 -15.60 -3.12 21.96
N ASN A 56 -15.83 -4.37 21.63
CA ASN A 56 -16.78 -5.23 22.31
C ASN A 56 -16.32 -6.69 22.20
N ARG A 57 -16.80 -7.53 23.13
CA ARG A 57 -16.31 -8.91 23.32
C ARG A 57 -16.37 -9.80 22.06
N HIS A 58 -17.21 -9.47 21.09
CA HIS A 58 -17.38 -10.26 19.87
C HIS A 58 -16.59 -9.67 18.70
N ASN A 59 -16.57 -8.36 18.58
CA ASN A 59 -15.87 -7.68 17.46
C ASN A 59 -14.36 -7.86 17.56
N SER A 60 -13.79 -7.73 18.75
CA SER A 60 -12.33 -7.79 18.92
C SER A 60 -11.75 -9.13 18.46
N GLY A 61 -12.28 -10.23 18.95
CA GLY A 61 -11.80 -11.56 18.55
C GLY A 61 -12.07 -11.86 17.07
N HIS A 62 -13.17 -11.34 16.51
CA HIS A 62 -13.46 -11.51 15.09
C HIS A 62 -12.52 -10.68 14.20
N ALA A 63 -12.18 -9.45 14.61
CA ALA A 63 -11.20 -8.63 13.91
C ALA A 63 -9.84 -9.31 13.84
N LEU A 64 -9.35 -9.94 14.92
CA LEU A 64 -8.12 -10.74 14.90
C LEU A 64 -8.19 -11.89 13.89
N LYS A 65 -9.32 -12.59 13.78
CA LYS A 65 -9.49 -13.64 12.77
C LYS A 65 -9.47 -13.10 11.34
N ARG A 66 -10.06 -11.94 11.11
CA ARG A 66 -10.08 -11.28 9.80
C ARG A 66 -8.69 -10.79 9.41
N PHE A 67 -7.97 -10.19 10.36
CA PHE A 67 -6.56 -9.84 10.15
C PHE A 67 -5.70 -11.08 9.83
N ALA A 68 -5.86 -12.18 10.56
CA ALA A 68 -5.16 -13.42 10.25
C ALA A 68 -5.47 -13.93 8.83
N LYS A 69 -6.71 -13.78 8.37
CA LYS A 69 -7.13 -14.14 7.01
C LYS A 69 -6.50 -13.24 5.95
N LEU A 70 -6.44 -11.92 6.20
CA LEU A 70 -5.73 -10.97 5.35
C LEU A 70 -4.24 -11.31 5.28
N ALA A 71 -3.62 -11.55 6.44
CA ALA A 71 -2.20 -11.90 6.50
C ALA A 71 -1.89 -13.19 5.72
N HIS A 72 -2.72 -14.23 5.87
CA HIS A 72 -2.57 -15.45 5.09
C HIS A 72 -2.74 -15.22 3.58
N PHE A 73 -3.67 -14.38 3.17
CA PHE A 73 -3.81 -13.97 1.77
C PHE A 73 -2.56 -13.24 1.27
N ASN A 74 -2.03 -12.32 2.08
CA ASN A 74 -0.82 -11.57 1.75
C ASN A 74 0.44 -12.43 1.72
N GLU A 75 0.52 -13.47 2.55
CA GLU A 75 1.60 -14.45 2.51
C GLU A 75 1.68 -15.11 1.13
N GLY A 76 0.52 -15.43 0.54
CA GLY A 76 0.42 -16.14 -0.73
C GLY A 76 0.46 -17.65 -0.55
N ASN A 77 0.69 -18.37 -1.64
CA ASN A 77 0.80 -19.85 -1.65
C ASN A 77 1.89 -20.30 -2.62
N PHE A 78 2.09 -21.61 -2.73
CA PHE A 78 3.15 -22.17 -3.58
C PHE A 78 3.01 -21.84 -5.07
N MET A 79 1.79 -21.53 -5.56
CA MET A 79 1.55 -21.15 -6.97
C MET A 79 1.63 -19.64 -7.19
N SER A 80 1.30 -18.85 -6.16
CA SER A 80 1.29 -17.40 -6.21
C SER A 80 1.86 -16.84 -4.92
N LYS A 81 3.17 -16.77 -4.88
CA LYS A 81 3.88 -16.15 -3.76
C LYS A 81 3.65 -14.66 -3.79
N ARG A 82 3.44 -14.07 -2.62
CA ARG A 82 3.29 -12.64 -2.39
C ARG A 82 4.34 -12.16 -1.40
N TYR A 83 3.97 -11.83 -0.16
CA TYR A 83 4.93 -11.45 0.87
C TYR A 83 5.98 -12.55 1.15
N SER A 84 5.59 -13.84 1.06
CA SER A 84 6.52 -14.96 1.24
C SER A 84 7.72 -14.97 0.29
N ASN A 85 7.74 -14.16 -0.78
CA ASN A 85 8.92 -13.99 -1.63
C ASN A 85 10.07 -13.24 -0.93
N PHE A 86 9.76 -12.46 0.10
CA PHE A 86 10.68 -11.55 0.76
C PHE A 86 11.15 -12.06 2.13
N PHE A 87 10.58 -13.16 2.62
CA PHE A 87 10.87 -13.75 3.91
C PHE A 87 11.43 -15.17 3.75
N ASP A 88 12.23 -15.64 4.71
CA ASP A 88 12.74 -17.02 4.70
C ASP A 88 11.72 -17.98 5.31
N GLY A 89 11.48 -19.09 4.64
CA GLY A 89 10.60 -20.14 5.14
C GLY A 89 9.22 -19.63 5.53
N ASN A 90 8.85 -19.78 6.80
CA ASN A 90 7.56 -19.36 7.36
C ASN A 90 7.67 -18.08 8.21
N GLU A 91 8.76 -17.33 8.10
CA GLU A 91 9.10 -16.20 8.98
C GLU A 91 7.98 -15.13 9.04
N TYR A 92 7.35 -14.80 7.90
CA TYR A 92 6.21 -13.86 7.88
C TYR A 92 5.03 -14.38 8.70
N GLY A 93 4.68 -15.65 8.52
CA GLY A 93 3.61 -16.32 9.27
C GLY A 93 3.89 -16.36 10.76
N ASP A 94 5.11 -16.69 11.15
CA ASP A 94 5.53 -16.82 12.55
C ASP A 94 5.50 -15.44 13.26
N ILE A 95 6.02 -14.39 12.63
CA ILE A 95 5.97 -13.02 13.16
C ILE A 95 4.52 -12.54 13.31
N THR A 96 3.67 -12.86 12.34
CA THR A 96 2.25 -12.49 12.37
C THR A 96 1.49 -13.26 13.44
N ALA A 97 1.79 -14.55 13.61
CA ALA A 97 1.19 -15.38 14.66
C ALA A 97 1.58 -14.88 16.07
N GLU A 98 2.83 -14.46 16.25
CA GLU A 98 3.30 -13.83 17.49
C GLU A 98 2.50 -12.56 17.79
N TYR A 99 2.32 -11.67 16.80
CA TYR A 99 1.55 -10.44 16.97
C TYR A 99 0.08 -10.70 17.37
N ILE A 100 -0.57 -11.67 16.72
CA ILE A 100 -1.94 -12.07 17.07
C ILE A 100 -1.99 -12.64 18.49
N ASN A 101 -0.98 -13.40 18.91
CA ASN A 101 -0.90 -13.93 20.26
C ASN A 101 -0.67 -12.82 21.30
N ASP A 102 0.20 -11.86 21.02
CA ASP A 102 0.46 -10.69 21.89
C ASP A 102 -0.81 -9.85 22.11
N LEU A 103 -1.68 -9.75 21.09
CA LEU A 103 -2.98 -9.07 21.17
C LEU A 103 -4.10 -9.92 21.78
N THR A 104 -3.90 -11.21 22.02
CA THR A 104 -4.93 -12.13 22.51
C THR A 104 -4.82 -12.34 24.02
N ASP A 105 -5.78 -11.87 24.81
CA ASP A 105 -5.83 -12.09 26.26
C ASP A 105 -6.05 -13.58 26.58
N PHE A 106 -7.02 -14.20 25.94
CA PHE A 106 -7.28 -15.64 26.04
C PHE A 106 -8.10 -16.16 24.86
N LYS A 107 -8.14 -17.49 24.72
CA LYS A 107 -8.92 -18.19 23.69
C LYS A 107 -9.65 -19.39 24.27
N CYS A 108 -10.80 -19.71 23.70
CA CYS A 108 -11.55 -20.91 24.05
C CYS A 108 -12.17 -21.56 22.80
N THR A 109 -12.50 -22.84 22.91
CA THR A 109 -13.25 -23.54 21.86
C THR A 109 -14.67 -23.02 21.83
N GLY A 110 -15.11 -22.48 20.72
CA GLY A 110 -16.43 -21.91 20.50
C GLY A 110 -16.47 -21.16 19.18
N TRP A 111 -17.67 -20.73 18.82
CA TRP A 111 -17.89 -19.95 17.60
C TRP A 111 -18.93 -18.88 17.83
N TRP A 112 -18.91 -17.88 17.01
CA TRP A 112 -19.86 -16.78 17.00
C TRP A 112 -20.53 -16.63 15.63
N PHE A 113 -21.60 -15.87 15.54
CA PHE A 113 -22.36 -15.64 14.31
C PHE A 113 -21.48 -15.21 13.13
N TYR A 114 -20.49 -14.36 13.36
CA TYR A 114 -19.58 -13.89 12.32
C TYR A 114 -18.72 -14.98 11.70
N ASP A 115 -18.42 -16.05 12.42
CA ASP A 115 -17.71 -17.21 11.87
C ASP A 115 -18.51 -17.90 10.74
N LEU A 116 -19.85 -17.82 10.79
CA LEU A 116 -20.74 -18.26 9.71
C LEU A 116 -20.94 -17.18 8.66
N TYR A 117 -21.09 -15.93 9.07
CA TYR A 117 -21.27 -14.80 8.18
C TYR A 117 -20.13 -14.69 7.16
N ASP A 118 -18.88 -14.83 7.59
CA ASP A 118 -17.69 -14.79 6.72
C ASP A 118 -17.64 -15.95 5.73
N LYS A 119 -18.30 -17.07 6.01
CA LYS A 119 -18.42 -18.19 5.06
C LYS A 119 -19.51 -17.96 4.00
N GLY A 120 -20.29 -16.90 4.16
CA GLY A 120 -21.33 -16.47 3.25
C GLY A 120 -22.70 -17.12 3.48
N ALA A 121 -23.73 -16.49 2.93
CA ALA A 121 -25.13 -16.84 3.15
C ALA A 121 -25.46 -18.30 2.80
N LYS A 122 -24.89 -18.86 1.75
CA LYS A 122 -25.14 -20.25 1.33
C LYS A 122 -24.74 -21.25 2.42
N VAL A 123 -23.58 -21.05 3.04
CA VAL A 123 -23.07 -21.88 4.14
C VAL A 123 -23.94 -21.70 5.38
N TYR A 124 -24.34 -20.47 5.69
CA TYR A 124 -25.26 -20.18 6.79
C TYR A 124 -26.60 -20.94 6.66
N TYR A 125 -27.25 -20.85 5.48
CA TYR A 125 -28.53 -21.55 5.25
C TYR A 125 -28.36 -23.06 5.24
N LEU A 126 -27.29 -23.59 4.66
CA LEU A 126 -26.99 -25.02 4.73
C LEU A 126 -26.83 -25.49 6.18
N TYR A 127 -26.11 -24.73 6.99
CA TYR A 127 -25.97 -24.99 8.42
C TYR A 127 -27.31 -25.00 9.15
N GLN A 128 -28.17 -24.03 8.88
CA GLN A 128 -29.53 -23.99 9.49
C GLN A 128 -30.35 -25.21 9.11
N LEU A 129 -30.30 -25.61 7.84
CA LEU A 129 -31.01 -26.81 7.35
C LEU A 129 -30.52 -28.07 8.05
N VAL A 130 -29.20 -28.29 8.02
CA VAL A 130 -28.57 -29.46 8.67
C VAL A 130 -28.85 -29.48 10.17
N ASN A 131 -28.69 -28.35 10.83
CA ASN A 131 -28.97 -28.21 12.28
C ASN A 131 -30.46 -28.52 12.62
N HIS A 132 -31.38 -28.11 11.73
CA HIS A 132 -32.82 -28.43 11.91
C HIS A 132 -33.06 -29.93 11.94
N PHE A 133 -32.42 -30.70 11.08
CA PHE A 133 -32.54 -32.17 11.06
C PHE A 133 -31.91 -32.81 12.31
N PHE A 134 -30.69 -32.41 12.68
CA PHE A 134 -29.96 -33.02 13.81
C PHE A 134 -30.50 -32.65 15.17
N ARG A 135 -31.22 -31.52 15.32
CA ARG A 135 -31.92 -31.17 16.60
C ARG A 135 -32.98 -32.19 17.01
N ARG A 136 -33.48 -33.01 16.07
CA ARG A 136 -34.49 -34.05 16.32
C ARG A 136 -33.87 -35.35 16.77
N ILE A 137 -32.53 -35.50 16.77
CA ILE A 137 -31.87 -36.74 17.21
C ILE A 137 -31.35 -36.51 18.63
N PRO A 138 -31.91 -37.21 19.63
CA PRO A 138 -31.48 -37.08 21.00
C PRO A 138 -30.00 -37.43 21.20
N GLY A 139 -29.25 -36.61 21.94
CA GLY A 139 -27.86 -36.85 22.31
C GLY A 139 -26.81 -36.56 21.22
N GLN A 140 -27.22 -36.10 20.04
CA GLN A 140 -26.30 -35.79 18.92
C GLN A 140 -26.44 -34.33 18.49
N PRO A 141 -25.87 -33.34 19.21
CA PRO A 141 -25.83 -31.99 18.70
C PRO A 141 -24.89 -31.94 17.50
N PHE A 142 -25.40 -31.56 16.33
CA PHE A 142 -24.56 -31.32 15.17
C PHE A 142 -23.70 -30.07 15.40
N LYS A 143 -22.38 -30.20 15.31
CA LYS A 143 -21.43 -29.12 15.57
C LYS A 143 -20.60 -28.87 14.31
N ILE A 144 -21.10 -28.04 13.40
CA ILE A 144 -20.39 -27.73 12.15
C ILE A 144 -19.07 -26.98 12.39
N LEU A 145 -19.01 -26.18 13.47
CA LEU A 145 -17.84 -25.40 13.86
C LEU A 145 -17.22 -25.96 15.16
N ARG A 146 -17.13 -27.28 15.27
CA ARG A 146 -16.71 -27.99 16.48
C ARG A 146 -15.34 -27.56 17.02
N ASN A 147 -14.41 -27.26 16.11
CA ASN A 147 -13.03 -26.93 16.46
C ASN A 147 -12.72 -25.43 16.28
N GLU A 148 -13.76 -24.62 16.07
CA GLU A 148 -13.57 -23.18 15.95
C GLU A 148 -13.06 -22.61 17.28
N GLN A 149 -12.21 -21.61 17.19
CA GLN A 149 -11.67 -20.89 18.34
C GLN A 149 -12.30 -19.51 18.41
N THR A 150 -12.71 -19.09 19.58
CA THR A 150 -13.07 -17.70 19.87
C THR A 150 -11.89 -17.06 20.57
N LEU A 151 -11.43 -15.94 20.02
CA LEU A 151 -10.38 -15.11 20.58
C LEU A 151 -11.01 -13.98 21.40
N TYR A 152 -10.35 -13.57 22.46
CA TYR A 152 -10.73 -12.43 23.29
C TYR A 152 -9.54 -11.50 23.41
N SER A 153 -9.77 -10.21 23.18
CA SER A 153 -8.74 -9.19 23.13
C SER A 153 -9.31 -7.86 23.59
N HIS A 154 -8.63 -7.20 24.50
CA HIS A 154 -9.00 -5.86 24.97
C HIS A 154 -7.75 -5.10 25.44
N PRO A 155 -6.80 -4.83 24.54
CA PRO A 155 -5.62 -4.06 24.88
C PRO A 155 -5.99 -2.60 25.16
N THR A 156 -5.24 -1.95 26.03
CA THR A 156 -5.21 -0.50 26.06
C THR A 156 -4.58 0.05 24.78
N GLU A 157 -4.82 1.32 24.46
CA GLU A 157 -4.18 1.97 23.31
C GLU A 157 -2.66 1.83 23.32
N GLN A 158 -2.04 2.01 24.50
CA GLN A 158 -0.60 1.90 24.65
C GLN A 158 -0.08 0.47 24.42
N GLU A 159 -0.77 -0.53 24.91
CA GLU A 159 -0.41 -1.94 24.68
C GLU A 159 -0.56 -2.29 23.19
N PHE A 160 -1.66 -1.87 22.55
CA PHE A 160 -1.84 -2.05 21.11
C PHE A 160 -0.70 -1.42 20.32
N LEU A 161 -0.34 -0.17 20.61
CA LEU A 161 0.77 0.52 19.94
C LEU A 161 2.10 -0.20 20.16
N ASN A 162 2.38 -0.66 21.36
CA ASN A 162 3.63 -1.36 21.69
C ASN A 162 3.74 -2.68 20.90
N TYR A 163 2.68 -3.49 20.89
CA TYR A 163 2.65 -4.75 20.14
C TYR A 163 2.75 -4.51 18.63
N THR A 164 2.06 -3.49 18.13
CA THR A 164 2.09 -3.13 16.71
C THR A 164 3.49 -2.66 16.28
N LYS A 165 4.15 -1.82 17.08
CA LYS A 165 5.52 -1.38 16.81
C LYS A 165 6.50 -2.55 16.81
N LYS A 166 6.38 -3.46 17.78
CA LYS A 166 7.18 -4.70 17.82
C LYS A 166 6.96 -5.53 16.54
N TYR A 167 5.71 -5.73 16.14
CA TYR A 167 5.34 -6.48 14.95
C TYR A 167 5.99 -5.88 13.68
N ILE A 168 5.81 -4.57 13.47
CA ILE A 168 6.39 -3.87 12.33
C ILE A 168 7.92 -3.94 12.37
N SER A 169 8.54 -3.66 13.51
CA SER A 169 10.00 -3.73 13.66
C SER A 169 10.55 -5.12 13.32
N ASN A 170 9.86 -6.20 13.73
CA ASN A 170 10.26 -7.56 13.40
C ASN A 170 10.13 -7.84 11.89
N LEU A 171 9.04 -7.40 11.23
CA LEU A 171 8.89 -7.53 9.78
C LEU A 171 9.97 -6.77 9.02
N LEU A 172 10.24 -5.51 9.40
CA LEU A 172 11.25 -4.68 8.73
C LEU A 172 12.66 -5.28 8.88
N LYS A 173 13.00 -5.83 10.05
CA LYS A 173 14.27 -6.54 10.26
C LYS A 173 14.38 -7.79 9.41
N ALA A 174 13.30 -8.56 9.30
CA ALA A 174 13.26 -9.76 8.47
C ALA A 174 13.39 -9.44 6.98
N LEU A 175 12.87 -8.31 6.53
CA LEU A 175 13.02 -7.83 5.15
C LEU A 175 14.42 -7.29 4.86
N ASN A 176 15.11 -6.71 5.86
CA ASN A 176 16.43 -6.10 5.71
C ASN A 176 17.55 -6.96 6.29
N LYS A 177 17.65 -8.22 5.87
CA LYS A 177 18.69 -9.17 6.34
C LYS A 177 20.12 -8.73 6.02
N GLU A 178 20.27 -7.93 5.00
CA GLU A 178 21.56 -7.34 4.60
C GLU A 178 22.02 -6.22 5.54
N ASN A 179 21.21 -5.83 6.52
CA ASN A 179 21.45 -4.73 7.45
C ASN A 179 21.85 -3.42 6.75
N LYS A 180 21.20 -3.11 5.63
CA LYS A 180 21.35 -1.82 4.96
C LYS A 180 20.86 -0.70 5.87
N GLU A 181 21.40 0.49 5.68
CA GLU A 181 21.00 1.68 6.46
C GLU A 181 19.54 2.03 6.23
N TYR A 182 19.08 1.87 4.98
CA TYR A 182 17.70 2.12 4.55
C TYR A 182 17.03 0.86 4.05
N LEU A 183 15.71 0.78 4.30
CA LEU A 183 14.79 -0.14 3.64
C LEU A 183 13.78 0.67 2.85
N GLU A 184 13.75 0.46 1.53
CA GLU A 184 12.66 0.93 0.69
C GLU A 184 11.54 -0.10 0.70
N ILE A 185 10.31 0.35 0.97
CA ILE A 185 9.11 -0.49 1.02
C ILE A 185 7.90 0.28 0.50
N ASP A 186 7.40 -0.10 -0.67
CA ASP A 186 6.34 0.63 -1.35
C ASP A 186 4.98 0.45 -0.68
N GLN A 187 4.16 1.52 -0.64
CA GLN A 187 2.77 1.57 -0.19
C GLN A 187 2.53 1.05 1.24
N ILE A 188 3.52 1.05 2.13
CA ILE A 188 3.29 0.65 3.52
C ILE A 188 2.42 1.69 4.28
N LEU A 189 2.38 2.92 3.78
CA LEU A 189 1.51 3.99 4.24
C LEU A 189 0.52 4.39 3.14
N PRO A 190 -0.73 4.73 3.50
CA PRO A 190 -1.72 5.20 2.52
C PRO A 190 -1.41 6.64 2.09
N SER A 191 -1.90 7.04 0.90
CA SER A 191 -1.88 8.43 0.44
C SER A 191 -2.79 9.38 1.25
N SER A 192 -3.64 8.82 2.10
CA SER A 192 -4.50 9.57 3.02
C SER A 192 -4.25 9.14 4.46
N ASN A 193 -4.38 10.07 5.42
CA ASN A 193 -4.18 9.80 6.84
C ASN A 193 -2.78 9.24 7.19
N ILE A 194 -1.74 9.69 6.49
CA ILE A 194 -0.36 9.22 6.64
C ILE A 194 0.08 9.22 8.11
N GLU A 195 -0.09 10.32 8.82
CA GLU A 195 0.35 10.48 10.22
C GLU A 195 -0.32 9.48 11.17
N GLN A 196 -1.58 9.10 10.89
CA GLN A 196 -2.29 8.12 11.71
C GLN A 196 -1.69 6.71 11.62
N VAL A 197 -0.99 6.40 10.53
CA VAL A 197 -0.31 5.12 10.33
C VAL A 197 1.17 5.23 10.71
N MET A 198 1.80 6.39 10.53
CA MET A 198 3.19 6.63 10.96
C MET A 198 3.41 6.36 12.46
N LYS A 199 2.40 6.53 13.32
CA LYS A 199 2.49 6.27 14.75
C LYS A 199 2.85 4.82 15.11
N TYR A 200 2.67 3.88 14.18
CA TYR A 200 2.99 2.46 14.38
C TYR A 200 4.47 2.13 14.17
N PHE A 201 5.27 3.08 13.72
CA PHE A 201 6.70 2.87 13.49
C PHE A 201 7.54 3.33 14.68
N GLU A 202 8.55 2.54 15.03
CA GLU A 202 9.66 2.96 15.90
C GLU A 202 10.80 3.54 15.07
N ASP A 203 11.00 3.00 13.88
CA ASP A 203 12.02 3.42 12.94
C ASP A 203 11.69 4.80 12.32
N GLU A 204 12.70 5.54 11.95
CA GLU A 204 12.53 6.79 11.23
C GLU A 204 12.00 6.48 9.80
N ILE A 205 10.87 7.07 9.45
CA ILE A 205 10.22 6.84 8.16
C ILE A 205 10.09 8.14 7.37
N PHE A 206 10.48 8.10 6.10
CA PHE A 206 10.35 9.16 5.11
C PHE A 206 9.31 8.75 4.06
N VAL A 207 8.34 9.60 3.87
CA VAL A 207 7.17 9.32 3.02
C VAL A 207 7.21 10.24 1.82
N PHE A 208 7.26 9.65 0.65
CA PHE A 208 7.15 10.38 -0.60
C PHE A 208 5.76 10.17 -1.19
N VAL A 209 5.12 11.26 -1.57
CA VAL A 209 3.82 11.25 -2.24
C VAL A 209 4.04 11.72 -3.66
N VAL A 210 4.06 10.78 -4.59
CA VAL A 210 4.21 11.09 -6.01
C VAL A 210 2.85 11.39 -6.61
N ASP A 211 2.75 12.53 -7.27
CA ASP A 211 1.60 12.91 -8.09
C ASP A 211 2.03 13.06 -9.56
N ARG A 212 1.08 13.12 -10.48
CA ARG A 212 1.33 13.16 -11.92
C ARG A 212 0.23 13.92 -12.61
N ASP A 213 0.50 14.50 -13.77
CA ASP A 213 -0.48 15.17 -14.61
C ASP A 213 -1.70 14.26 -14.84
N PRO A 214 -2.91 14.71 -14.48
CA PRO A 214 -4.11 13.89 -14.58
C PRO A 214 -4.45 13.47 -16.02
N ARG A 215 -4.03 14.23 -17.04
CA ARG A 215 -4.22 13.86 -18.46
C ARG A 215 -3.44 12.60 -18.78
N ASP A 216 -2.21 12.47 -18.26
CA ASP A 216 -1.36 11.31 -18.48
C ASP A 216 -1.86 10.08 -17.75
N ILE A 217 -2.37 10.24 -16.51
CA ILE A 217 -2.99 9.15 -15.76
C ILE A 217 -4.21 8.60 -16.52
N TYR A 218 -5.12 9.48 -16.95
CA TYR A 218 -6.31 9.12 -17.69
C TYR A 218 -6.01 8.38 -19.00
N LEU A 219 -5.08 8.93 -19.78
CA LEU A 219 -4.71 8.34 -21.06
C LEU A 219 -3.93 7.03 -20.89
N SER A 220 -3.13 6.90 -19.83
CA SER A 220 -2.45 5.64 -19.49
C SER A 220 -3.45 4.52 -19.24
N GLU A 221 -4.48 4.74 -18.42
CA GLU A 221 -5.52 3.73 -18.18
C GLU A 221 -6.30 3.43 -19.44
N LYS A 222 -6.74 4.46 -20.14
CA LYS A 222 -7.64 4.31 -21.29
C LYS A 222 -7.01 3.56 -22.47
N TYR A 223 -5.74 3.82 -22.76
CA TYR A 223 -5.09 3.33 -23.97
C TYR A 223 -4.04 2.25 -23.75
N TYR A 224 -3.38 2.25 -22.58
CA TYR A 224 -2.25 1.36 -22.31
C TYR A 224 -2.57 0.29 -21.27
N TRP A 225 -2.85 0.63 -20.04
CA TRP A 225 -3.06 -0.35 -18.97
C TRP A 225 -4.34 -1.16 -19.17
N LYS A 226 -5.47 -0.49 -19.34
CA LYS A 226 -6.78 -1.12 -19.57
C LYS A 226 -7.18 -2.12 -18.48
N GLU A 227 -6.71 -1.88 -17.27
CA GLU A 227 -6.96 -2.76 -16.13
C GLU A 227 -8.36 -2.59 -15.54
N GLY A 228 -9.03 -1.48 -15.86
CA GLY A 228 -10.36 -1.17 -15.34
C GLY A 228 -10.36 -0.72 -13.88
N VAL A 229 -9.19 -0.34 -13.36
CA VAL A 229 -9.05 0.19 -12.00
C VAL A 229 -9.51 1.64 -11.94
N LEU A 230 -9.24 2.42 -12.98
CA LEU A 230 -9.64 3.81 -13.10
C LEU A 230 -10.83 3.98 -14.05
N PRO A 231 -11.70 4.96 -13.80
CA PRO A 231 -12.73 5.31 -14.78
C PRO A 231 -12.14 5.79 -16.09
N THR A 232 -12.61 5.26 -17.22
CA THR A 232 -12.26 5.72 -18.58
C THR A 232 -13.25 6.73 -19.14
N ASP A 233 -14.37 6.96 -18.46
CA ASP A 233 -15.24 8.11 -18.69
C ASP A 233 -14.59 9.35 -18.06
N PRO A 234 -14.38 10.45 -18.81
CA PRO A 234 -13.59 11.57 -18.34
C PRO A 234 -14.23 12.34 -17.17
N GLU A 235 -15.56 12.42 -17.10
CA GLU A 235 -16.27 13.07 -16.00
C GLU A 235 -16.07 12.28 -14.70
N LYS A 236 -16.27 10.97 -14.78
CA LYS A 236 -16.08 10.06 -13.65
C LYS A 236 -14.60 9.97 -13.22
N PHE A 237 -13.68 10.08 -14.16
CA PHE A 237 -12.25 10.16 -13.86
C PHE A 237 -11.95 11.41 -13.04
N CYS A 238 -12.48 12.57 -13.41
CA CYS A 238 -12.30 13.79 -12.63
C CYS A 238 -12.88 13.65 -11.21
N ASP A 239 -14.09 13.08 -11.08
CA ASP A 239 -14.70 12.82 -9.79
C ASP A 239 -13.84 11.90 -8.92
N TRP A 240 -13.34 10.80 -9.50
CA TRP A 240 -12.45 9.85 -8.84
C TRP A 240 -11.12 10.51 -8.42
N PHE A 241 -10.50 11.26 -9.32
CA PHE A 241 -9.23 11.94 -9.07
C PHE A 241 -9.33 12.89 -7.87
N LEU A 242 -10.37 13.74 -7.85
CA LEU A 242 -10.62 14.64 -6.75
C LEU A 242 -10.98 13.90 -5.45
N TYR A 243 -11.78 12.81 -5.55
CA TYR A 243 -12.12 11.99 -4.40
C TYR A 243 -10.86 11.42 -3.73
N CYS A 244 -9.96 10.82 -4.49
CA CYS A 244 -8.73 10.23 -3.94
C CYS A 244 -7.86 11.26 -3.21
N ARG A 245 -7.80 12.51 -3.69
CA ARG A 245 -6.98 13.58 -3.11
C ARG A 245 -7.66 14.30 -1.94
N LYS A 246 -8.97 14.16 -1.81
CA LYS A 246 -9.78 14.76 -0.73
C LYS A 246 -10.25 13.72 0.31
N ALA A 247 -9.97 12.44 0.11
CA ALA A 247 -10.43 11.36 1.00
C ALA A 247 -9.79 11.43 2.41
N GLY A 248 -8.65 12.09 2.57
CA GLY A 248 -8.14 12.51 3.87
C GLY A 248 -8.87 13.80 4.34
N LYS A 249 -8.84 14.08 5.64
CA LYS A 249 -9.40 15.32 6.22
C LYS A 249 -8.57 16.56 5.88
N GLY A 250 -8.16 16.69 4.64
CA GLY A 250 -7.36 17.81 4.14
C GLY A 250 -6.37 17.35 3.05
N SER A 251 -5.73 18.31 2.37
CA SER A 251 -4.60 18.04 1.52
C SER A 251 -3.46 17.48 2.37
N ILE A 252 -2.71 16.52 1.82
CA ILE A 252 -1.45 16.10 2.43
C ILE A 252 -0.57 17.33 2.59
N GLU A 253 -0.17 17.64 3.82
CA GLU A 253 0.77 18.73 4.09
C GLU A 253 2.20 18.20 4.06
N GLU A 254 3.09 18.96 3.41
CA GLU A 254 4.52 18.64 3.45
C GLU A 254 5.08 18.88 4.84
N SER A 255 5.99 18.02 5.24
CA SER A 255 6.73 18.13 6.50
C SER A 255 8.16 17.68 6.28
N SER A 256 8.98 17.67 7.32
CA SER A 256 10.32 17.11 7.25
C SER A 256 10.35 15.61 6.89
N ARG A 257 9.23 14.92 7.00
CA ARG A 257 9.09 13.48 6.72
C ARG A 257 8.10 13.13 5.61
N ILE A 258 7.28 14.07 5.15
CA ILE A 258 6.29 13.88 4.10
C ILE A 258 6.61 14.84 2.97
N ILE A 259 7.03 14.32 1.85
CA ILE A 259 7.56 15.08 0.71
C ILE A 259 6.71 14.78 -0.53
N LYS A 260 6.20 15.81 -1.18
CA LYS A 260 5.48 15.69 -2.45
C LYS A 260 6.45 15.77 -3.61
N ILE A 261 6.33 14.88 -4.56
CA ILE A 261 7.13 14.83 -5.78
C ILE A 261 6.19 14.78 -6.98
N GLN A 262 6.46 15.58 -8.00
CA GLN A 262 5.80 15.42 -9.29
C GLN A 262 6.58 14.40 -10.13
N PHE A 263 5.87 13.46 -10.74
CA PHE A 263 6.48 12.48 -11.65
C PHE A 263 7.27 13.15 -12.78
N GLU A 264 6.74 14.24 -13.29
CA GLU A 264 7.36 15.05 -14.34
C GLU A 264 8.68 15.68 -13.87
N ASP A 265 8.79 16.09 -12.60
CA ASP A 265 10.04 16.63 -12.04
C ASP A 265 11.15 15.55 -11.97
N LEU A 266 10.82 14.28 -11.75
CA LEU A 266 11.78 13.17 -11.84
C LEU A 266 12.36 13.01 -13.24
N ILE A 267 11.69 13.53 -14.25
CA ILE A 267 12.09 13.42 -15.66
C ILE A 267 12.78 14.71 -16.12
N TYR A 268 12.12 15.84 -15.97
CA TYR A 268 12.55 17.11 -16.54
C TYR A 268 13.46 17.93 -15.64
N LYS A 269 13.36 17.74 -14.30
CA LYS A 269 14.16 18.40 -13.27
C LYS A 269 14.92 17.37 -12.42
N TYR A 270 15.48 16.36 -13.08
CA TYR A 270 16.05 15.18 -12.42
C TYR A 270 17.04 15.53 -11.33
N ASP A 271 18.09 16.33 -11.64
CA ASP A 271 19.15 16.64 -10.67
C ASP A 271 18.61 17.40 -9.45
N GLU A 272 17.66 18.32 -9.63
CA GLU A 272 17.01 19.07 -8.56
C GLU A 272 16.13 18.15 -7.70
N THR A 273 15.40 17.24 -8.33
CA THR A 273 14.52 16.29 -7.66
C THR A 273 15.33 15.27 -6.88
N VAL A 274 16.42 14.75 -7.43
CA VAL A 274 17.36 13.86 -6.72
C VAL A 274 17.92 14.56 -5.49
N ALA A 275 18.45 15.79 -5.63
CA ALA A 275 18.96 16.55 -4.49
C ALA A 275 17.88 16.81 -3.40
N ARG A 276 16.64 17.01 -3.81
CA ARG A 276 15.50 17.16 -2.88
C ARG A 276 15.20 15.86 -2.13
N VAL A 277 15.22 14.71 -2.81
CA VAL A 277 15.04 13.38 -2.21
C VAL A 277 16.18 13.06 -1.25
N GLU A 278 17.43 13.29 -1.67
CA GLU A 278 18.62 13.10 -0.84
C GLU A 278 18.56 13.93 0.44
N LYS A 279 18.27 15.20 0.31
CA LYS A 279 18.16 16.12 1.46
C LYS A 279 17.05 15.69 2.43
N ALA A 280 15.90 15.28 1.90
CA ALA A 280 14.74 14.92 2.70
C ALA A 280 14.96 13.61 3.49
N ALA A 281 15.46 12.57 2.84
CA ALA A 281 15.71 11.26 3.44
C ALA A 281 17.08 11.14 4.11
N GLY A 282 17.99 12.09 3.88
CA GLY A 282 19.38 12.03 4.34
C GLY A 282 20.23 11.01 3.58
N LEU A 283 19.85 10.73 2.32
CA LEU A 283 20.65 9.90 1.43
C LEU A 283 21.91 10.65 1.01
N LYS A 284 23.01 9.92 0.81
CA LYS A 284 24.28 10.50 0.46
C LYS A 284 24.56 10.36 -1.03
N ALA A 285 24.79 11.46 -1.73
CA ALA A 285 25.03 11.48 -3.17
C ALA A 285 26.17 10.54 -3.62
N GLU A 286 27.21 10.38 -2.79
CA GLU A 286 28.33 9.45 -3.06
C GLU A 286 27.94 7.98 -3.08
N LEU A 287 26.74 7.62 -2.58
CA LEU A 287 26.20 6.26 -2.57
C LEU A 287 25.18 6.03 -3.70
N HIS A 288 24.90 7.03 -4.53
CA HIS A 288 24.11 6.91 -5.75
C HIS A 288 24.98 6.36 -6.90
N ASP A 289 25.49 5.16 -6.72
CA ASP A 289 26.48 4.54 -7.60
C ASP A 289 25.89 3.77 -8.80
N LYS A 290 24.56 3.59 -8.84
CA LYS A 290 23.84 2.91 -9.93
C LYS A 290 22.91 3.84 -10.72
N GLN A 291 23.30 5.11 -10.85
CA GLN A 291 22.48 6.13 -11.51
C GLN A 291 22.03 5.70 -12.91
N TYR A 292 20.76 5.92 -13.21
CA TYR A 292 20.08 5.55 -14.48
C TYR A 292 19.93 4.05 -14.75
N THR A 293 20.27 3.16 -13.82
CA THR A 293 20.12 1.72 -14.02
C THR A 293 18.68 1.25 -13.83
N LYS A 294 17.95 1.86 -12.90
CA LYS A 294 16.52 1.59 -12.63
C LYS A 294 15.66 2.78 -13.07
N MET A 295 15.83 3.95 -12.45
CA MET A 295 15.17 5.17 -12.88
C MET A 295 15.96 5.87 -13.98
N ASN A 296 15.42 5.89 -15.20
CA ASN A 296 16.05 6.57 -16.32
C ASN A 296 15.07 7.57 -16.97
N PRO A 297 15.29 8.90 -16.80
CA PRO A 297 14.42 9.91 -17.37
C PRO A 297 14.21 9.77 -18.88
N GLN A 298 15.25 9.39 -19.65
CA GLN A 298 15.17 9.17 -21.09
C GLN A 298 14.22 8.01 -21.48
N ARG A 299 14.08 7.02 -20.62
CA ARG A 299 13.08 5.94 -20.79
C ARG A 299 11.69 6.40 -20.36
N SER A 300 11.60 7.07 -19.22
CA SER A 300 10.32 7.43 -18.59
C SER A 300 9.61 8.61 -19.24
N ILE A 301 10.32 9.42 -20.06
CA ILE A 301 9.73 10.57 -20.77
C ILE A 301 8.55 10.19 -21.67
N VAL A 302 8.53 8.97 -22.20
CA VAL A 302 7.45 8.48 -23.07
C VAL A 302 6.09 8.41 -22.36
N ASN A 303 6.10 8.46 -21.02
CA ASN A 303 4.93 8.42 -20.15
C ASN A 303 4.40 9.82 -19.80
N THR A 304 5.01 10.88 -20.33
CA THR A 304 4.56 12.26 -20.16
C THR A 304 4.01 12.80 -21.46
N ARG A 305 3.15 13.82 -21.35
CA ARG A 305 2.56 14.53 -22.51
C ARG A 305 1.81 13.57 -23.46
N LEU A 306 1.15 12.56 -22.92
CA LEU A 306 0.42 11.58 -23.72
C LEU A 306 -0.68 12.21 -24.56
N TRP A 307 -1.23 13.36 -24.14
CA TRP A 307 -2.26 14.09 -24.91
C TRP A 307 -1.77 14.52 -26.30
N GLU A 308 -0.47 14.67 -26.52
CA GLU A 308 0.07 14.95 -27.86
C GLU A 308 -0.07 13.74 -28.80
N LYS A 309 -0.05 12.53 -28.26
CA LYS A 309 -0.29 11.29 -29.01
C LYS A 309 -1.77 11.04 -29.29
N PHE A 310 -2.64 11.63 -28.48
CA PHE A 310 -4.10 11.44 -28.55
C PHE A 310 -4.87 12.79 -28.67
N PRO A 311 -4.52 13.67 -29.63
CA PRO A 311 -5.04 15.05 -29.66
C PRO A 311 -6.57 15.13 -29.92
N ASN A 312 -7.17 14.04 -30.39
CA ASN A 312 -8.59 13.97 -30.67
C ASN A 312 -9.42 13.37 -29.50
N ASP A 313 -8.78 13.05 -28.38
CA ASP A 313 -9.53 12.56 -27.22
C ASP A 313 -10.26 13.72 -26.54
N HIS A 314 -11.59 13.68 -26.57
CA HIS A 314 -12.45 14.73 -25.99
C HIS A 314 -12.31 14.83 -24.46
N GLY A 315 -11.87 13.77 -23.80
CA GLY A 315 -11.68 13.74 -22.34
C GLY A 315 -10.57 14.72 -21.88
N ILE A 316 -9.59 14.99 -22.73
CA ILE A 316 -8.47 15.90 -22.40
C ILE A 316 -9.03 17.28 -22.01
N LYS A 317 -9.94 17.85 -22.82
CA LYS A 317 -10.53 19.18 -22.54
C LYS A 317 -11.32 19.19 -21.23
N ILE A 318 -12.07 18.13 -20.94
CA ILE A 318 -12.84 17.99 -19.71
C ILE A 318 -11.90 17.96 -18.50
N ILE A 319 -10.80 17.23 -18.60
CA ILE A 319 -9.79 17.14 -17.55
C ILE A 319 -9.09 18.48 -17.34
N GLU A 320 -8.70 19.16 -18.42
CA GLU A 320 -8.06 20.48 -18.37
C GLU A 320 -8.97 21.53 -17.70
N GLU A 321 -10.27 21.49 -17.94
CA GLU A 321 -11.23 22.40 -17.33
C GLU A 321 -11.46 22.08 -15.84
N LYS A 322 -11.71 20.79 -15.52
CA LYS A 322 -12.11 20.38 -14.16
C LYS A 322 -10.93 20.21 -13.20
N LEU A 323 -9.77 19.84 -13.71
CA LEU A 323 -8.57 19.56 -12.91
C LEU A 323 -7.43 20.54 -13.20
N LYS A 324 -7.73 21.77 -13.63
CA LYS A 324 -6.76 22.80 -14.00
C LYS A 324 -5.69 23.05 -12.92
N ASP A 325 -6.05 22.96 -11.64
CA ASP A 325 -5.17 23.23 -10.50
C ASP A 325 -4.21 22.05 -10.22
N TYR A 326 -4.35 20.93 -10.94
CA TYR A 326 -3.54 19.73 -10.83
C TYR A 326 -2.71 19.45 -12.09
N LEU A 327 -2.85 20.28 -13.13
CA LEU A 327 -2.06 20.14 -14.34
C LEU A 327 -0.60 20.51 -14.06
N TYR A 328 0.32 19.73 -14.61
CA TYR A 328 1.73 20.09 -14.55
C TYR A 328 2.04 21.25 -15.49
N ASP A 329 2.85 22.21 -15.03
CA ASP A 329 3.29 23.34 -15.85
C ASP A 329 4.53 23.01 -16.67
N TYR A 330 4.32 22.83 -17.97
CA TYR A 330 5.39 22.52 -18.93
C TYR A 330 6.05 23.77 -19.55
N SER A 331 5.69 24.99 -19.13
CA SER A 331 6.14 26.22 -19.79
C SER A 331 7.66 26.47 -19.68
N GLU A 332 8.28 25.96 -18.62
CA GLU A 332 9.72 26.14 -18.34
C GLU A 332 10.56 24.88 -18.60
N ILE A 333 9.99 23.88 -19.30
CA ILE A 333 10.63 22.58 -19.48
C ILE A 333 11.48 22.57 -20.75
N ASP A 334 12.76 22.20 -20.62
CA ASP A 334 13.65 21.87 -21.74
C ASP A 334 13.55 20.39 -22.08
N ILE A 335 12.70 20.07 -23.06
CA ILE A 335 12.43 18.70 -23.50
C ILE A 335 13.61 18.05 -24.18
N ASP A 336 14.45 18.83 -24.82
CA ASP A 336 15.59 18.35 -25.61
C ASP A 336 16.80 18.00 -24.71
N ASN A 337 16.80 18.46 -23.46
CA ASN A 337 17.90 18.28 -22.51
C ASN A 337 17.54 17.38 -21.31
N VAL A 338 16.71 16.36 -21.51
CA VAL A 338 16.39 15.40 -20.47
C VAL A 338 17.61 14.51 -20.16
N LYS A 339 17.91 14.36 -18.88
CA LYS A 339 19.01 13.52 -18.37
C LYS A 339 18.77 12.03 -18.61
N GLY A 340 19.83 11.24 -18.51
CA GLY A 340 19.74 9.79 -18.58
C GLY A 340 20.45 9.17 -19.78
N ILE A 341 20.33 7.86 -19.90
CA ILE A 341 20.92 7.05 -20.95
C ILE A 341 19.87 6.84 -22.05
N LYS A 342 20.20 7.23 -23.29
CA LYS A 342 19.32 6.96 -24.43
C LYS A 342 19.15 5.45 -24.61
N THR A 343 17.93 4.99 -24.57
CA THR A 343 17.59 3.59 -24.82
C THR A 343 16.83 3.48 -26.14
N ASN A 344 17.05 2.36 -26.85
CA ASN A 344 16.27 2.04 -28.05
C ASN A 344 14.88 1.45 -27.68
N GLU A 345 14.60 1.31 -26.40
CA GLU A 345 13.33 0.76 -25.90
C GLU A 345 12.29 1.88 -25.81
N SER A 346 11.34 1.83 -26.71
CA SER A 346 10.15 2.70 -26.72
C SER A 346 8.98 2.10 -25.94
N SER A 347 9.26 1.30 -24.91
CA SER A 347 8.18 0.72 -24.12
C SER A 347 7.62 1.73 -23.12
N ILE A 348 6.33 1.98 -23.21
CA ILE A 348 5.53 2.60 -22.17
C ILE A 348 5.31 1.52 -21.11
N PHE A 349 6.00 1.65 -19.95
CA PHE A 349 6.04 0.71 -18.81
C PHE A 349 6.76 -0.61 -19.06
#